data_708c149c13185e5ab0371d0fa5fadd76
#
_entry.id   708c149c13185e5ab0371d0fa5fadd76
#
_cell.length_a   1.000
_cell.length_b   1.000
_cell.length_c   1.000
_cell.angle_alpha   90.00
_cell.angle_beta   90.00
_cell.angle_gamma   90.00
#
_symmetry.space_group_name_H-M   'P 1'
#
loop_
_entity.id
_entity.type
_entity.pdbx_description
1 polymer ?
#
loop_
_entity_poly.entity_id
_entity_poly.type
_entity_poly.pdbx_seq_one_letter_code
_entity_poly.pdbx_strand_id
1 'polypeptide(L)'
;MLEDALFALLRGGLGAAEPRPSAIDLSPEGWERLYSIAAEQSVLGIAYAGAARLPKDAQPPMELAFQWASEAETVRGHNRMVNAEASRLTQFFAAAGRKTAVLKGPANAMLYPDPLSRQCGDIDLWVEGGRKSVLALLKEKNLIADENGLVRLFAAPHHVDLAPGPDGIHVEIHFNPSSGNLDPFTNRRMMRYLEGEIAQATMAPGGFCVPSIRFALVMQLSHIQRHFLEEGIGLRQLVDYYVLLRNSTEADRDEVAARLRAFGLSHMAGALMWVMGEKLGLESDRMLCKPDAYRGRWLLSKVFAGGNFGLYAEEERGLVRRWFARRWRLLRCLPFAPAEVFWTGVDFAVSQVRSIPIRIKLRKLSLEGL
;
A
#
# COMPACT_ATOMS: atom_id res chain seq x y z
N MET A 1 18.22 2.19 18.13
CA MET A 1 18.56 0.78 18.50
C MET A 1 17.53 -0.21 17.93
N LEU A 2 16.26 -0.28 18.39
CA LEU A 2 15.27 -1.23 17.84
C LEU A 2 14.94 -0.99 16.35
N GLU A 3 14.80 0.26 15.92
CA GLU A 3 14.58 0.60 14.51
C GLU A 3 15.73 0.12 13.63
N ASP A 4 16.98 0.33 14.06
CA ASP A 4 18.16 -0.06 13.27
C ASP A 4 18.31 -1.58 13.21
N ALA A 5 17.97 -2.28 14.31
CA ALA A 5 17.88 -3.74 14.34
C ALA A 5 16.81 -4.25 13.37
N LEU A 6 15.60 -3.66 13.37
CA LEU A 6 14.55 -4.02 12.43
C LEU A 6 15.00 -3.83 10.97
N PHE A 7 15.60 -2.68 10.65
CA PHE A 7 16.12 -2.46 9.29
C PHE A 7 17.24 -3.42 8.92
N ALA A 8 18.09 -3.84 9.88
CA ALA A 8 19.11 -4.86 9.64
C ALA A 8 18.47 -6.21 9.28
N LEU A 9 17.42 -6.62 10.00
CA LEU A 9 16.66 -7.84 9.65
C LEU A 9 15.97 -7.71 8.28
N LEU A 10 15.36 -6.58 8.00
CA LEU A 10 14.71 -6.35 6.70
C LEU A 10 15.73 -6.44 5.55
N ARG A 11 16.88 -5.81 5.67
CA ARG A 11 17.97 -5.95 4.67
C ARG A 11 18.38 -7.39 4.48
N GLY A 12 18.53 -8.15 5.57
CA GLY A 12 18.84 -9.59 5.52
C GLY A 12 17.75 -10.38 4.80
N GLY A 13 16.48 -10.19 5.17
CA GLY A 13 15.34 -10.87 4.54
C GLY A 13 15.12 -10.51 3.07
N LEU A 14 15.53 -9.30 2.67
CA LEU A 14 15.48 -8.82 1.29
C LEU A 14 16.73 -9.20 0.46
N GLY A 15 17.70 -9.88 1.06
CA GLY A 15 18.95 -10.23 0.38
C GLY A 15 19.80 -9.02 -0.02
N ALA A 16 19.62 -7.88 0.63
CA ALA A 16 20.38 -6.66 0.36
C ALA A 16 21.76 -6.68 1.01
N ALA A 17 21.85 -7.25 2.20
CA ALA A 17 23.12 -7.48 2.92
C ALA A 17 22.93 -8.61 3.93
N GLU A 18 24.00 -9.30 4.27
CA GLU A 18 23.99 -10.23 5.41
C GLU A 18 23.77 -9.44 6.72
N PRO A 19 22.82 -9.87 7.58
CA PRO A 19 22.60 -9.22 8.85
C PRO A 19 23.84 -9.36 9.72
N ARG A 20 24.40 -8.23 10.18
CA ARG A 20 25.57 -8.24 11.06
C ARG A 20 25.11 -8.45 12.51
N PRO A 21 25.62 -9.47 13.23
CA PRO A 21 25.23 -9.72 14.62
C PRO A 21 25.42 -8.50 15.53
N SER A 22 26.51 -7.75 15.34
CA SER A 22 26.82 -6.54 16.11
C SER A 22 25.82 -5.39 15.94
N ALA A 23 24.94 -5.45 14.92
CA ALA A 23 23.85 -4.49 14.73
C ALA A 23 22.56 -4.91 15.45
N ILE A 24 22.52 -6.13 16.02
CA ILE A 24 21.34 -6.75 16.61
C ILE A 24 21.75 -7.37 17.96
N ASP A 25 22.22 -6.51 18.87
CA ASP A 25 22.50 -6.90 20.26
C ASP A 25 21.27 -6.50 21.12
N LEU A 26 20.34 -7.45 21.30
CA LEU A 26 19.07 -7.24 21.98
C LEU A 26 18.90 -8.21 23.17
N SER A 27 18.39 -7.69 24.28
CA SER A 27 17.86 -8.53 25.36
C SER A 27 16.63 -9.33 24.89
N PRO A 28 16.20 -10.36 25.65
CA PRO A 28 14.96 -11.07 25.35
C PRO A 28 13.74 -10.14 25.16
N GLU A 29 13.58 -9.14 26.05
CA GLU A 29 12.50 -8.14 25.96
C GLU A 29 12.67 -7.24 24.72
N GLY A 30 13.91 -6.95 24.33
CA GLY A 30 14.23 -6.22 23.11
C GLY A 30 13.76 -6.99 21.86
N TRP A 31 13.95 -8.30 21.84
CA TRP A 31 13.47 -9.18 20.78
C TRP A 31 11.93 -9.26 20.72
N GLU A 32 11.26 -9.38 21.86
CA GLU A 32 9.78 -9.35 21.93
C GLU A 32 9.22 -8.02 21.39
N ARG A 33 9.85 -6.92 21.76
CA ARG A 33 9.45 -5.61 21.26
C ARG A 33 9.70 -5.45 19.75
N LEU A 34 10.82 -5.96 19.25
CA LEU A 34 11.15 -5.96 17.82
C LEU A 34 10.11 -6.78 17.02
N TYR A 35 9.76 -7.96 17.50
CA TYR A 35 8.71 -8.80 16.95
C TYR A 35 7.35 -8.06 16.88
N SER A 36 6.95 -7.40 17.97
CA SER A 36 5.71 -6.61 18.02
C SER A 36 5.73 -5.49 16.97
N ILE A 37 6.84 -4.76 16.85
CA ILE A 37 7.00 -3.70 15.83
C ILE A 37 6.92 -4.29 14.43
N ALA A 38 7.54 -5.44 14.17
CA ALA A 38 7.47 -6.09 12.85
C ALA A 38 6.03 -6.50 12.48
N ALA A 39 5.24 -6.96 13.44
CA ALA A 39 3.83 -7.27 13.27
C ALA A 39 3.00 -5.99 13.02
N GLU A 40 3.14 -4.96 13.85
CA GLU A 40 2.47 -3.65 13.73
C GLU A 40 2.74 -2.98 12.37
N GLN A 41 3.92 -3.19 11.81
CA GLN A 41 4.37 -2.64 10.52
C GLN A 41 4.09 -3.58 9.33
N SER A 42 3.46 -4.74 9.55
CA SER A 42 3.15 -5.75 8.54
C SER A 42 4.38 -6.22 7.73
N VAL A 43 5.53 -6.37 8.41
CA VAL A 43 6.80 -6.86 7.83
C VAL A 43 7.33 -8.10 8.54
N LEU A 44 6.46 -8.77 9.29
CA LEU A 44 6.82 -9.91 10.15
C LEU A 44 7.53 -11.04 9.40
N GLY A 45 7.01 -11.48 8.25
CA GLY A 45 7.60 -12.56 7.47
C GLY A 45 8.98 -12.23 6.91
N ILE A 46 9.18 -10.97 6.47
CA ILE A 46 10.48 -10.51 5.92
C ILE A 46 11.50 -10.36 7.05
N ALA A 47 11.09 -9.79 8.19
CA ALA A 47 11.96 -9.64 9.34
C ALA A 47 12.35 -11.01 9.92
N TYR A 48 11.43 -11.98 9.96
CA TYR A 48 11.74 -13.37 10.30
C TYR A 48 12.77 -13.99 9.35
N ALA A 49 12.61 -13.81 8.04
CA ALA A 49 13.58 -14.31 7.06
C ALA A 49 14.99 -13.74 7.30
N GLY A 50 15.08 -12.49 7.76
CA GLY A 50 16.35 -11.89 8.18
C GLY A 50 16.87 -12.46 9.50
N ALA A 51 16.02 -12.63 10.49
CA ALA A 51 16.39 -13.20 11.79
C ALA A 51 16.90 -14.65 11.67
N ALA A 52 16.27 -15.45 10.83
CA ALA A 52 16.68 -16.83 10.57
C ALA A 52 18.07 -16.97 9.90
N ARG A 53 18.60 -15.89 9.33
CA ARG A 53 19.95 -15.84 8.73
C ARG A 53 21.04 -15.44 9.74
N LEU A 54 20.67 -15.03 10.93
CA LEU A 54 21.63 -14.73 11.99
C LEU A 54 22.32 -15.99 12.49
N PRO A 55 23.57 -15.89 12.97
CA PRO A 55 24.20 -16.96 13.75
C PRO A 55 23.33 -17.33 14.95
N LYS A 56 23.38 -18.59 15.37
CA LYS A 56 22.50 -19.14 16.42
C LYS A 56 22.55 -18.37 17.75
N ASP A 57 23.70 -17.86 18.11
CA ASP A 57 23.97 -17.08 19.33
C ASP A 57 23.41 -15.64 19.26
N ALA A 58 23.09 -15.16 18.06
CA ALA A 58 22.52 -13.85 17.80
C ALA A 58 21.04 -13.91 17.40
N GLN A 59 20.41 -15.10 17.39
CA GLN A 59 19.00 -15.28 17.08
C GLN A 59 18.10 -14.93 18.28
N PRO A 60 16.79 -14.65 18.06
CA PRO A 60 15.86 -14.47 19.17
C PRO A 60 15.79 -15.70 20.10
N PRO A 61 15.35 -15.53 21.36
CA PRO A 61 15.12 -16.66 22.26
C PRO A 61 14.29 -17.75 21.60
N MET A 62 14.58 -19.02 21.91
CA MET A 62 14.04 -20.19 21.20
C MET A 62 12.52 -20.19 21.14
N GLU A 63 11.84 -19.85 22.23
CA GLU A 63 10.37 -19.78 22.30
C GLU A 63 9.81 -18.74 21.33
N LEU A 64 10.36 -17.53 21.33
CA LEU A 64 9.99 -16.46 20.42
C LEU A 64 10.31 -16.83 18.95
N ALA A 65 11.46 -17.49 18.71
CA ALA A 65 11.83 -17.95 17.37
C ALA A 65 10.80 -18.95 16.81
N PHE A 66 10.30 -19.87 17.63
CA PHE A 66 9.23 -20.80 17.23
C PHE A 66 7.90 -20.09 16.96
N GLN A 67 7.51 -19.17 17.84
CA GLN A 67 6.30 -18.36 17.63
C GLN A 67 6.41 -17.60 16.32
N TRP A 68 7.52 -16.89 16.09
CA TRP A 68 7.74 -16.09 14.88
C TRP A 68 7.74 -16.95 13.61
N ALA A 69 8.37 -18.13 13.67
CA ALA A 69 8.34 -19.10 12.57
C ALA A 69 6.90 -19.56 12.24
N SER A 70 6.11 -19.86 13.26
CA SER A 70 4.70 -20.26 13.09
C SER A 70 3.86 -19.18 12.44
N GLU A 71 4.03 -17.92 12.87
CA GLU A 71 3.31 -16.79 12.27
C GLU A 71 3.80 -16.47 10.85
N ALA A 72 5.11 -16.59 10.59
CA ALA A 72 5.63 -16.47 9.24
C ALA A 72 5.05 -17.53 8.29
N GLU A 73 4.86 -18.77 8.76
CA GLU A 73 4.19 -19.80 7.93
C GLU A 73 2.69 -19.52 7.76
N THR A 74 2.02 -18.94 8.75
CA THR A 74 0.63 -18.48 8.62
C THR A 74 0.52 -17.41 7.52
N VAL A 75 1.45 -16.44 7.48
CA VAL A 75 1.55 -15.44 6.39
C VAL A 75 1.74 -16.12 5.03
N ARG A 76 2.60 -17.14 4.95
CA ARG A 76 2.82 -17.91 3.72
C ARG A 76 1.56 -18.64 3.25
N GLY A 77 0.84 -19.27 4.20
CA GLY A 77 -0.44 -19.93 3.94
C GLY A 77 -1.49 -18.97 3.39
N HIS A 78 -1.63 -17.81 4.03
CA HIS A 78 -2.53 -16.74 3.56
C HIS A 78 -2.14 -16.27 2.15
N ASN A 79 -0.86 -16.04 1.88
CA ASN A 79 -0.40 -15.60 0.56
C ASN A 79 -0.68 -16.62 -0.55
N ARG A 80 -0.62 -17.92 -0.27
CA ARG A 80 -1.02 -18.96 -1.24
C ARG A 80 -2.50 -18.83 -1.60
N MET A 81 -3.38 -18.60 -0.61
CA MET A 81 -4.82 -18.37 -0.85
C MET A 81 -5.07 -17.08 -1.65
N VAL A 82 -4.42 -15.98 -1.28
CA VAL A 82 -4.52 -14.69 -1.99
C VAL A 82 -4.09 -14.83 -3.45
N ASN A 83 -2.98 -15.53 -3.72
CA ASN A 83 -2.51 -15.78 -5.09
C ASN A 83 -3.48 -16.65 -5.90
N ALA A 84 -4.05 -17.70 -5.29
CA ALA A 84 -5.05 -18.54 -5.93
C ALA A 84 -6.31 -17.75 -6.29
N GLU A 85 -6.79 -16.89 -5.39
CA GLU A 85 -7.94 -16.04 -5.63
C GLU A 85 -7.67 -15.00 -6.72
N ALA A 86 -6.50 -14.35 -6.72
CA ALA A 86 -6.09 -13.42 -7.78
C ALA A 86 -6.06 -14.10 -9.16
N SER A 87 -5.55 -15.34 -9.22
CA SER A 87 -5.55 -16.16 -10.44
C SER A 87 -6.97 -16.51 -10.88
N ARG A 88 -7.83 -16.97 -9.96
CA ARG A 88 -9.23 -17.29 -10.23
C ARG A 88 -9.99 -16.10 -10.80
N LEU A 89 -9.84 -14.92 -10.19
CA LEU A 89 -10.48 -13.69 -10.64
C LEU A 89 -9.96 -13.25 -12.02
N THR A 90 -8.66 -13.36 -12.25
CA THR A 90 -8.07 -13.06 -13.58
C THR A 90 -8.71 -13.91 -14.67
N GLN A 91 -8.83 -15.23 -14.43
CA GLN A 91 -9.47 -16.15 -15.36
C GLN A 91 -10.96 -15.85 -15.56
N PHE A 92 -11.67 -15.54 -14.45
CA PHE A 92 -13.08 -15.20 -14.50
C PHE A 92 -13.35 -13.98 -15.36
N PHE A 93 -12.59 -12.89 -15.20
CA PHE A 93 -12.76 -11.70 -16.02
C PHE A 93 -12.27 -11.88 -17.45
N ALA A 94 -11.22 -12.66 -17.67
CA ALA A 94 -10.77 -13.03 -19.02
C ALA A 94 -11.86 -13.78 -19.80
N ALA A 95 -12.57 -14.73 -19.17
CA ALA A 95 -13.72 -15.41 -19.76
C ALA A 95 -14.89 -14.45 -20.09
N ALA A 96 -14.99 -13.33 -19.36
CA ALA A 96 -15.94 -12.25 -19.66
C ALA A 96 -15.40 -11.22 -20.67
N GLY A 97 -14.26 -11.49 -21.34
CA GLY A 97 -13.64 -10.61 -22.31
C GLY A 97 -13.02 -9.33 -21.73
N ARG A 98 -12.59 -9.37 -20.47
CA ARG A 98 -12.00 -8.22 -19.77
C ARG A 98 -10.53 -8.47 -19.42
N LYS A 99 -9.67 -7.49 -19.70
CA LYS A 99 -8.33 -7.48 -19.16
C LYS A 99 -8.35 -7.11 -17.69
N THR A 100 -7.41 -7.65 -16.96
CA THR A 100 -7.22 -7.36 -15.52
C THR A 100 -5.75 -7.11 -15.19
N ALA A 101 -5.50 -6.45 -14.07
CA ALA A 101 -4.17 -6.38 -13.49
C ALA A 101 -4.28 -6.27 -11.96
N VAL A 102 -3.50 -7.07 -11.23
CA VAL A 102 -3.32 -6.93 -9.79
C VAL A 102 -2.39 -5.74 -9.55
N LEU A 103 -2.89 -4.68 -8.93
CA LEU A 103 -2.20 -3.38 -8.86
C LEU A 103 -1.05 -3.33 -7.86
N LYS A 104 -1.20 -4.04 -6.75
CA LYS A 104 -0.25 -4.13 -5.61
C LYS A 104 -0.38 -5.49 -4.92
N GLY A 105 0.06 -5.61 -3.68
CA GLY A 105 -0.12 -6.86 -2.93
C GLY A 105 0.62 -8.04 -3.56
N PRO A 106 -0.10 -9.02 -4.12
CA PRO A 106 0.49 -10.17 -4.80
C PRO A 106 1.46 -9.81 -5.93
N ALA A 107 1.16 -8.75 -6.70
CA ALA A 107 2.04 -8.30 -7.78
C ALA A 107 3.42 -7.84 -7.26
N ASN A 108 3.44 -7.10 -6.15
CA ASN A 108 4.70 -6.72 -5.52
C ASN A 108 5.43 -7.91 -4.90
N ALA A 109 4.68 -8.83 -4.30
CA ALA A 109 5.26 -10.01 -3.64
C ALA A 109 6.15 -10.83 -4.59
N MET A 110 5.78 -10.91 -5.87
CA MET A 110 6.56 -11.62 -6.88
C MET A 110 7.97 -11.07 -7.11
N LEU A 111 8.23 -9.84 -6.69
CA LEU A 111 9.54 -9.19 -6.80
C LEU A 111 10.44 -9.42 -5.59
N TYR A 112 9.91 -10.02 -4.53
CA TYR A 112 10.68 -10.36 -3.33
C TYR A 112 11.52 -11.62 -3.54
N PRO A 113 12.65 -11.76 -2.84
CA PRO A 113 13.45 -13.00 -2.89
C PRO A 113 12.65 -14.25 -2.51
N ASP A 114 11.75 -14.12 -1.54
CA ASP A 114 10.73 -15.08 -1.20
C ASP A 114 9.35 -14.40 -1.26
N PRO A 115 8.60 -14.61 -2.36
CA PRO A 115 7.29 -14.00 -2.57
C PRO A 115 6.28 -14.24 -1.44
N LEU A 116 6.36 -15.37 -0.76
CA LEU A 116 5.45 -15.74 0.29
C LEU A 116 5.76 -15.09 1.64
N SER A 117 6.95 -14.48 1.80
CA SER A 117 7.33 -13.77 3.03
C SER A 117 6.70 -12.37 3.15
N ARG A 118 6.24 -11.77 2.03
CA ARG A 118 5.58 -10.47 2.04
C ARG A 118 4.16 -10.61 2.59
N GLN A 119 3.84 -9.96 3.69
CA GLN A 119 2.50 -9.99 4.29
C GLN A 119 1.49 -9.27 3.40
N CYS A 120 0.68 -10.04 2.64
CA CYS A 120 -0.41 -9.51 1.83
C CYS A 120 -1.64 -9.19 2.71
N GLY A 121 -2.44 -8.22 2.26
CA GLY A 121 -3.77 -7.94 2.80
C GLY A 121 -4.82 -8.28 1.74
N ASP A 122 -5.37 -7.24 1.16
CA ASP A 122 -6.37 -7.23 0.09
C ASP A 122 -5.81 -7.52 -1.32
N ILE A 123 -6.71 -7.85 -2.23
CA ILE A 123 -6.43 -7.91 -3.66
C ILE A 123 -7.02 -6.68 -4.33
N ASP A 124 -6.16 -5.78 -4.81
CA ASP A 124 -6.57 -4.66 -5.67
C ASP A 124 -6.54 -5.11 -7.12
N LEU A 125 -7.67 -5.44 -7.69
CA LEU A 125 -7.78 -5.92 -9.06
C LEU A 125 -8.38 -4.85 -9.97
N TRP A 126 -7.57 -4.28 -10.84
CA TRP A 126 -8.10 -3.45 -11.92
C TRP A 126 -8.78 -4.31 -12.99
N VAL A 127 -9.96 -3.85 -13.44
CA VAL A 127 -10.74 -4.50 -14.51
C VAL A 127 -11.03 -3.48 -15.61
N GLU A 128 -10.71 -3.84 -16.84
CA GLU A 128 -10.93 -3.01 -18.02
C GLU A 128 -12.42 -2.70 -18.26
N GLY A 129 -12.72 -1.46 -18.68
CA GLY A 129 -14.07 -1.08 -19.13
C GLY A 129 -14.68 0.10 -18.39
N GLY A 130 -14.02 0.60 -17.36
CA GLY A 130 -14.46 1.73 -16.55
C GLY A 130 -15.68 1.41 -15.68
N ARG A 131 -15.98 2.32 -14.76
CA ARG A 131 -16.94 2.12 -13.65
C ARG A 131 -18.30 1.59 -14.08
N LYS A 132 -18.93 2.21 -15.11
CA LYS A 132 -20.29 1.85 -15.54
C LYS A 132 -20.37 0.42 -16.07
N SER A 133 -19.41 0.04 -16.92
CA SER A 133 -19.37 -1.26 -17.57
C SER A 133 -18.99 -2.37 -16.58
N VAL A 134 -18.01 -2.11 -15.69
CA VAL A 134 -17.57 -3.09 -14.69
C VAL A 134 -18.68 -3.34 -13.66
N LEU A 135 -19.33 -2.30 -13.13
CA LEU A 135 -20.46 -2.48 -12.21
C LEU A 135 -21.63 -3.26 -12.84
N ALA A 136 -21.92 -3.03 -14.14
CA ALA A 136 -22.95 -3.81 -14.83
C ALA A 136 -22.59 -5.29 -14.89
N LEU A 137 -21.31 -5.61 -15.24
CA LEU A 137 -20.81 -6.99 -15.27
C LEU A 137 -20.86 -7.65 -13.88
N LEU A 138 -20.42 -6.94 -12.82
CA LEU A 138 -20.44 -7.49 -11.47
C LEU A 138 -21.87 -7.82 -10.98
N LYS A 139 -22.85 -7.01 -11.36
CA LYS A 139 -24.28 -7.28 -11.09
C LYS A 139 -24.78 -8.49 -11.88
N GLU A 140 -24.52 -8.54 -13.18
CA GLU A 140 -24.89 -9.65 -14.05
C GLU A 140 -24.36 -10.99 -13.52
N LYS A 141 -23.15 -10.97 -12.94
CA LYS A 141 -22.49 -12.16 -12.39
C LYS A 141 -22.79 -12.40 -10.90
N ASN A 142 -23.68 -11.63 -10.29
CA ASN A 142 -24.04 -11.71 -8.87
C ASN A 142 -22.85 -11.59 -7.89
N LEU A 143 -21.82 -10.83 -8.26
CA LEU A 143 -20.63 -10.59 -7.42
C LEU A 143 -20.84 -9.42 -6.44
N ILE A 144 -21.84 -8.57 -6.69
CA ILE A 144 -22.23 -7.47 -5.81
C ILE A 144 -23.76 -7.47 -5.68
N ALA A 145 -24.26 -7.28 -4.45
CA ALA A 145 -25.68 -7.04 -4.21
C ALA A 145 -25.99 -5.55 -4.42
N ASP A 146 -26.96 -5.21 -5.27
CA ASP A 146 -27.42 -3.83 -5.47
C ASP A 146 -28.83 -3.67 -4.92
N GLU A 147 -28.99 -3.92 -3.64
CA GLU A 147 -30.25 -3.68 -2.97
C GLU A 147 -30.58 -2.18 -3.01
N ASN A 148 -31.66 -1.81 -3.70
CA ASN A 148 -32.16 -0.44 -3.81
C ASN A 148 -31.19 0.60 -4.42
N GLY A 149 -30.23 0.18 -5.24
CA GLY A 149 -29.24 1.07 -5.86
C GLY A 149 -28.16 1.60 -4.91
N LEU A 150 -28.01 0.98 -3.74
CA LEU A 150 -27.06 1.40 -2.71
C LEU A 150 -25.60 1.25 -3.13
N VAL A 151 -25.26 0.24 -3.95
CA VAL A 151 -23.91 0.08 -4.49
C VAL A 151 -23.41 1.34 -5.21
N ARG A 152 -24.26 2.02 -5.96
CA ARG A 152 -23.90 3.28 -6.63
C ARG A 152 -23.63 4.44 -5.65
N LEU A 153 -24.23 4.39 -4.45
CA LEU A 153 -24.08 5.42 -3.43
C LEU A 153 -22.81 5.21 -2.59
N PHE A 154 -22.46 3.96 -2.30
CA PHE A 154 -21.36 3.60 -1.40
C PHE A 154 -20.08 3.18 -2.10
N ALA A 155 -20.14 2.74 -3.38
CA ALA A 155 -18.93 2.46 -4.14
C ALA A 155 -18.05 3.71 -4.24
N ALA A 156 -16.80 3.58 -3.85
CA ALA A 156 -15.81 4.64 -4.04
C ALA A 156 -15.72 5.03 -5.54
N PRO A 157 -15.29 6.25 -5.88
CA PRO A 157 -15.16 6.65 -7.28
C PRO A 157 -14.25 5.74 -8.10
N HIS A 158 -13.29 5.07 -7.48
CA HIS A 158 -12.22 4.30 -8.13
C HIS A 158 -12.34 2.78 -7.95
N HIS A 159 -13.06 2.28 -6.95
CA HIS A 159 -13.23 0.84 -6.70
C HIS A 159 -14.62 0.48 -6.14
N VAL A 160 -14.88 -0.80 -6.01
CA VAL A 160 -15.97 -1.42 -5.24
C VAL A 160 -15.45 -2.69 -4.58
N ASP A 161 -15.86 -2.93 -3.34
CA ASP A 161 -15.55 -4.16 -2.62
C ASP A 161 -16.45 -5.29 -3.11
N LEU A 162 -15.88 -6.46 -3.32
CA LEU A 162 -16.65 -7.69 -3.45
C LEU A 162 -17.09 -8.20 -2.08
N ALA A 163 -18.20 -8.91 -2.04
CA ALA A 163 -18.56 -9.65 -0.84
C ALA A 163 -17.43 -10.64 -0.49
N PRO A 164 -17.01 -10.75 0.78
CA PRO A 164 -15.98 -11.69 1.18
C PRO A 164 -16.33 -13.10 0.74
N GLY A 165 -15.39 -13.76 0.04
CA GLY A 165 -15.50 -15.17 -0.28
C GLY A 165 -15.39 -16.05 0.99
N PRO A 166 -15.58 -17.37 0.87
CA PRO A 166 -15.48 -18.30 1.99
C PRO A 166 -14.12 -18.28 2.68
N ASP A 167 -13.07 -17.88 1.97
CA ASP A 167 -11.69 -17.76 2.48
C ASP A 167 -11.41 -16.45 3.21
N GLY A 168 -12.40 -15.54 3.30
CA GLY A 168 -12.27 -14.25 3.98
C GLY A 168 -11.32 -13.26 3.29
N ILE A 169 -10.91 -13.52 2.04
CA ILE A 169 -10.02 -12.63 1.28
C ILE A 169 -10.80 -11.40 0.84
N HIS A 170 -10.29 -10.22 1.19
CA HIS A 170 -10.84 -8.96 0.77
C HIS A 170 -10.40 -8.62 -0.66
N VAL A 171 -11.35 -8.26 -1.53
CA VAL A 171 -11.10 -7.95 -2.93
C VAL A 171 -11.73 -6.62 -3.29
N GLU A 172 -10.89 -5.69 -3.76
CA GLU A 172 -11.30 -4.42 -4.33
C GLU A 172 -11.23 -4.46 -5.86
N ILE A 173 -12.37 -4.29 -6.53
CA ILE A 173 -12.41 -4.16 -7.98
C ILE A 173 -12.24 -2.71 -8.37
N HIS A 174 -11.10 -2.38 -8.95
CA HIS A 174 -10.74 -1.04 -9.38
C HIS A 174 -11.24 -0.74 -10.80
N PHE A 175 -11.88 0.42 -10.96
CA PHE A 175 -12.34 0.94 -12.27
C PHE A 175 -11.27 1.81 -12.93
N ASN A 176 -10.43 2.41 -12.09
CA ASN A 176 -9.33 3.28 -12.47
C ASN A 176 -8.00 2.66 -12.03
N PRO A 177 -6.90 2.95 -12.71
CA PRO A 177 -5.59 2.39 -12.38
C PRO A 177 -5.02 2.88 -11.03
N SER A 178 -5.60 3.92 -10.42
CA SER A 178 -5.21 4.46 -9.12
C SER A 178 -6.37 5.26 -8.51
N SER A 179 -6.34 5.44 -7.20
CA SER A 179 -7.19 6.43 -6.50
C SER A 179 -6.82 7.89 -6.85
N GLY A 180 -5.63 8.09 -7.41
CA GLY A 180 -5.15 9.36 -7.92
C GLY A 180 -4.69 10.36 -6.86
N ASN A 181 -4.23 11.52 -7.33
CA ASN A 181 -3.97 12.69 -6.53
C ASN A 181 -5.23 13.54 -6.36
N LEU A 182 -5.29 14.36 -5.32
CA LEU A 182 -6.39 15.31 -5.12
C LEU A 182 -6.22 16.59 -5.93
N ASP A 183 -4.98 17.00 -6.24
CA ASP A 183 -4.73 18.06 -7.20
C ASP A 183 -5.16 17.63 -8.61
N PRO A 184 -6.19 18.24 -9.22
CA PRO A 184 -6.75 17.81 -10.50
C PRO A 184 -5.77 17.96 -11.67
N PHE A 185 -4.80 18.85 -11.58
CA PHE A 185 -3.84 19.11 -12.66
C PHE A 185 -2.75 18.02 -12.71
N THR A 186 -2.15 17.71 -11.58
CA THR A 186 -1.18 16.61 -11.46
C THR A 186 -1.86 15.26 -11.65
N ASN A 187 -3.07 15.10 -11.09
CA ASN A 187 -3.88 13.89 -11.25
C ASN A 187 -4.17 13.57 -12.71
N ARG A 188 -4.64 14.54 -13.50
CA ARG A 188 -4.97 14.31 -14.92
C ARG A 188 -3.75 13.84 -15.73
N ARG A 189 -2.56 14.37 -15.44
CA ARG A 189 -1.32 13.97 -16.12
C ARG A 189 -0.90 12.56 -15.70
N MET A 190 -0.93 12.28 -14.41
CA MET A 190 -0.56 10.99 -13.84
C MET A 190 -1.53 9.89 -14.29
N MET A 191 -2.84 10.10 -14.21
CA MET A 191 -3.83 9.11 -14.62
C MET A 191 -3.70 8.73 -16.09
N ARG A 192 -3.50 9.70 -16.99
CA ARG A 192 -3.25 9.42 -18.41
C ARG A 192 -2.01 8.56 -18.63
N TYR A 193 -0.95 8.80 -17.86
CA TYR A 193 0.25 7.96 -17.90
C TYR A 193 -0.04 6.55 -17.41
N LEU A 194 -0.70 6.40 -16.25
CA LEU A 194 -1.06 5.11 -15.68
C LEU A 194 -2.01 4.30 -16.57
N GLU A 195 -2.96 4.95 -17.25
CA GLU A 195 -3.85 4.32 -18.23
C GLU A 195 -3.07 3.72 -19.42
N GLY A 196 -2.03 4.42 -19.89
CA GLY A 196 -1.13 3.91 -20.93
C GLY A 196 -0.29 2.71 -20.48
N GLU A 197 0.22 2.76 -19.25
CA GLU A 197 1.06 1.70 -18.70
C GLU A 197 0.28 0.45 -18.30
N ILE A 198 -0.93 0.58 -17.74
CA ILE A 198 -1.73 -0.58 -17.31
C ILE A 198 -2.22 -1.41 -18.51
N ALA A 199 -2.39 -0.77 -19.67
CA ALA A 199 -2.72 -1.47 -20.90
C ALA A 199 -1.66 -2.51 -21.32
N GLN A 200 -0.43 -2.37 -20.81
CA GLN A 200 0.72 -3.25 -21.05
C GLN A 200 0.86 -4.35 -19.99
N ALA A 201 -0.14 -4.54 -19.11
CA ALA A 201 -0.11 -5.59 -18.11
C ALA A 201 0.13 -6.97 -18.73
N THR A 202 1.00 -7.76 -18.09
CA THR A 202 1.42 -9.09 -18.56
C THR A 202 1.10 -10.18 -17.56
N MET A 203 0.89 -11.40 -18.06
CA MET A 203 0.66 -12.58 -17.23
C MET A 203 1.93 -12.92 -16.45
N ALA A 204 1.82 -13.01 -15.14
CA ALA A 204 2.90 -13.42 -14.25
C ALA A 204 2.83 -14.94 -13.94
N PRO A 205 3.92 -15.56 -13.45
CA PRO A 205 3.93 -16.98 -13.09
C PRO A 205 2.85 -17.39 -12.06
N GLY A 206 2.35 -16.44 -11.27
CA GLY A 206 1.24 -16.67 -10.34
C GLY A 206 -0.14 -16.88 -10.96
N GLY A 207 -0.26 -16.81 -12.30
CA GLY A 207 -1.52 -17.01 -13.03
C GLY A 207 -2.45 -15.78 -13.02
N PHE A 208 -1.95 -14.62 -12.65
CA PHE A 208 -2.64 -13.34 -12.71
C PHE A 208 -1.80 -12.28 -13.44
N CYS A 209 -2.45 -11.27 -14.01
CA CYS A 209 -1.75 -10.21 -14.71
C CYS A 209 -1.20 -9.16 -13.72
N VAL A 210 0.00 -8.66 -14.03
CA VAL A 210 0.67 -7.59 -13.27
C VAL A 210 1.00 -6.42 -14.21
N PRO A 211 0.93 -5.18 -13.72
CA PRO A 211 1.29 -4.00 -14.52
C PRO A 211 2.81 -3.90 -14.70
N SER A 212 3.23 -2.97 -15.57
CA SER A 212 4.66 -2.64 -15.75
C SER A 212 5.30 -2.11 -14.46
N ILE A 213 6.63 -2.26 -14.35
CA ILE A 213 7.40 -1.65 -13.24
C ILE A 213 7.20 -0.13 -13.20
N ARG A 214 7.13 0.55 -14.35
CA ARG A 214 6.89 2.00 -14.44
C ARG A 214 5.53 2.38 -13.88
N PHE A 215 4.51 1.60 -14.20
CA PHE A 215 3.20 1.77 -13.55
C PHE A 215 3.31 1.66 -12.03
N ALA A 216 3.91 0.59 -11.53
CA ALA A 216 4.01 0.31 -10.10
C ALA A 216 4.78 1.40 -9.35
N LEU A 217 5.89 1.90 -9.91
CA LEU A 217 6.68 3.00 -9.33
C LEU A 217 5.86 4.28 -9.19
N VAL A 218 5.07 4.66 -10.19
CA VAL A 218 4.25 5.89 -10.14
C VAL A 218 3.04 5.71 -9.25
N MET A 219 2.29 4.61 -9.44
CA MET A 219 1.04 4.36 -8.72
C MET A 219 1.30 4.24 -7.21
N GLN A 220 2.31 3.45 -6.82
CA GLN A 220 2.59 3.23 -5.40
C GLN A 220 3.19 4.48 -4.73
N LEU A 221 3.98 5.29 -5.43
CA LEU A 221 4.44 6.57 -4.90
C LEU A 221 3.27 7.53 -4.62
N SER A 222 2.31 7.61 -5.55
CA SER A 222 1.07 8.37 -5.36
C SER A 222 0.24 7.82 -4.19
N HIS A 223 0.11 6.50 -4.11
CA HIS A 223 -0.59 5.81 -3.03
C HIS A 223 0.04 6.08 -1.66
N ILE A 224 1.38 5.98 -1.56
CA ILE A 224 2.14 6.32 -0.35
C ILE A 224 1.90 7.79 0.03
N GLN A 225 1.98 8.73 -0.91
CA GLN A 225 1.73 10.15 -0.66
C GLN A 225 0.31 10.37 -0.11
N ARG A 226 -0.69 9.78 -0.74
CA ARG A 226 -2.09 9.93 -0.35
C ARG A 226 -2.35 9.39 1.07
N HIS A 227 -1.96 8.15 1.34
CA HIS A 227 -2.13 7.56 2.67
C HIS A 227 -1.34 8.30 3.76
N PHE A 228 -0.11 8.75 3.45
CA PHE A 228 0.66 9.58 4.37
C PHE A 228 -0.09 10.86 4.79
N LEU A 229 -0.82 11.47 3.86
CA LEU A 229 -1.60 12.68 4.12
C LEU A 229 -2.92 12.39 4.89
N GLU A 230 -3.56 11.26 4.62
CA GLU A 230 -4.91 10.95 5.11
C GLU A 230 -4.91 10.10 6.38
N GLU A 231 -4.24 8.94 6.38
CA GLU A 231 -4.38 7.89 7.39
C GLU A 231 -3.05 7.53 8.05
N GLY A 232 -1.99 7.50 7.30
CA GLY A 232 -0.68 7.00 7.67
C GLY A 232 -0.26 5.81 6.81
N ILE A 233 1.02 5.48 6.84
CA ILE A 233 1.61 4.35 6.12
C ILE A 233 2.51 3.54 7.04
N GLY A 234 2.72 2.26 6.73
CA GLY A 234 3.64 1.38 7.43
C GLY A 234 4.91 1.07 6.64
N LEU A 235 5.82 0.33 7.28
CA LEU A 235 7.08 -0.10 6.63
C LEU A 235 6.83 -1.01 5.43
N ARG A 236 5.75 -1.78 5.41
CA ARG A 236 5.42 -2.66 4.29
C ARG A 236 5.39 -1.91 2.96
N GLN A 237 4.74 -0.74 2.90
CA GLN A 237 4.67 0.08 1.69
C GLN A 237 6.05 0.62 1.27
N LEU A 238 6.90 0.95 2.25
CA LEU A 238 8.27 1.40 1.98
C LEU A 238 9.13 0.24 1.45
N VAL A 239 9.01 -0.94 2.04
CA VAL A 239 9.73 -2.13 1.60
C VAL A 239 9.27 -2.56 0.20
N ASP A 240 7.98 -2.50 -0.11
CA ASP A 240 7.45 -2.70 -1.46
C ASP A 240 8.13 -1.76 -2.48
N TYR A 241 8.26 -0.50 -2.12
CA TYR A 241 8.88 0.50 -3.00
C TYR A 241 10.38 0.24 -3.21
N TYR A 242 11.08 -0.20 -2.16
CA TYR A 242 12.47 -0.64 -2.25
C TYR A 242 12.64 -1.80 -3.24
N VAL A 243 11.78 -2.80 -3.15
CA VAL A 243 11.83 -3.98 -4.03
C VAL A 243 11.52 -3.59 -5.48
N LEU A 244 10.58 -2.67 -5.72
CA LEU A 244 10.31 -2.12 -7.05
C LEU A 244 11.54 -1.43 -7.65
N LEU A 245 12.23 -0.59 -6.89
CA LEU A 245 13.45 0.09 -7.36
C LEU A 245 14.56 -0.91 -7.68
N ARG A 246 14.74 -1.95 -6.88
CA ARG A 246 15.75 -2.98 -7.15
C ARG A 246 15.47 -3.80 -8.40
N ASN A 247 14.19 -3.99 -8.75
CA ASN A 247 13.77 -4.75 -9.92
C ASN A 247 13.52 -3.88 -11.16
N SER A 248 13.66 -2.54 -11.06
CA SER A 248 13.53 -1.62 -12.19
C SER A 248 14.81 -1.50 -12.98
N THR A 249 14.68 -1.29 -14.29
CA THR A 249 15.82 -0.91 -15.15
C THR A 249 16.17 0.57 -14.97
N GLU A 250 17.34 0.99 -15.42
CA GLU A 250 17.71 2.41 -15.46
C GLU A 250 16.73 3.22 -16.31
N ALA A 251 16.35 2.71 -17.47
CA ALA A 251 15.37 3.35 -18.35
C ALA A 251 13.99 3.52 -17.70
N ASP A 252 13.53 2.58 -16.86
CA ASP A 252 12.28 2.72 -16.11
C ASP A 252 12.39 3.85 -15.09
N ARG A 253 13.52 3.92 -14.37
CA ARG A 253 13.76 4.95 -13.35
C ARG A 253 13.88 6.34 -13.98
N ASP A 254 14.60 6.50 -15.06
CA ASP A 254 14.76 7.77 -15.77
C ASP A 254 13.43 8.29 -16.31
N GLU A 255 12.64 7.39 -16.90
CA GLU A 255 11.30 7.70 -17.40
C GLU A 255 10.39 8.24 -16.27
N VAL A 256 10.38 7.56 -15.10
CA VAL A 256 9.59 7.98 -13.94
C VAL A 256 10.16 9.26 -13.32
N ALA A 257 11.47 9.35 -13.16
CA ALA A 257 12.16 10.53 -12.59
C ALA A 257 11.84 11.81 -13.34
N ALA A 258 11.84 11.77 -14.67
CA ALA A 258 11.51 12.91 -15.54
C ALA A 258 10.08 13.44 -15.32
N ARG A 259 9.18 12.62 -14.77
CA ARG A 259 7.75 12.95 -14.58
C ARG A 259 7.36 13.29 -13.14
N LEU A 260 8.22 13.06 -12.16
CA LEU A 260 7.90 13.26 -10.73
C LEU A 260 7.29 14.65 -10.44
N ARG A 261 7.87 15.70 -11.05
CA ARG A 261 7.38 17.08 -10.89
C ARG A 261 6.00 17.28 -11.51
N ALA A 262 5.80 16.73 -12.70
CA ALA A 262 4.52 16.84 -13.42
C ALA A 262 3.39 16.09 -12.70
N PHE A 263 3.72 15.06 -11.94
CA PHE A 263 2.79 14.27 -11.15
C PHE A 263 2.63 14.76 -9.70
N GLY A 264 3.37 15.81 -9.28
CA GLY A 264 3.32 16.33 -7.92
C GLY A 264 3.94 15.41 -6.86
N LEU A 265 4.86 14.53 -7.26
CA LEU A 265 5.43 13.45 -6.42
C LEU A 265 6.89 13.70 -5.98
N SER A 266 7.52 14.81 -6.40
CA SER A 266 8.96 15.03 -6.20
C SER A 266 9.39 15.03 -4.73
N HIS A 267 8.61 15.62 -3.83
CA HIS A 267 8.98 15.71 -2.41
C HIS A 267 8.84 14.35 -1.71
N MET A 268 7.79 13.60 -2.03
CA MET A 268 7.61 12.25 -1.50
C MET A 268 8.68 11.31 -2.05
N ALA A 269 9.03 11.41 -3.32
CA ALA A 269 10.14 10.66 -3.90
C ALA A 269 11.45 10.95 -3.17
N GLY A 270 11.81 12.23 -2.96
CA GLY A 270 13.02 12.60 -2.21
C GLY A 270 13.04 12.04 -0.79
N ALA A 271 11.91 12.08 -0.09
CA ALA A 271 11.78 11.50 1.24
C ALA A 271 12.01 9.97 1.24
N LEU A 272 11.36 9.28 0.29
CA LEU A 272 11.53 7.83 0.13
C LEU A 272 12.96 7.46 -0.25
N MET A 273 13.60 8.18 -1.18
CA MET A 273 14.99 7.90 -1.56
C MET A 273 15.93 7.99 -0.36
N TRP A 274 15.68 8.92 0.58
CA TRP A 274 16.45 8.97 1.81
C TRP A 274 16.25 7.70 2.67
N VAL A 275 15.01 7.27 2.86
CA VAL A 275 14.73 6.03 3.64
C VAL A 275 15.34 4.81 2.93
N MET A 276 15.20 4.71 1.62
CA MET A 276 15.75 3.61 0.82
C MET A 276 17.27 3.50 0.95
N GLY A 277 17.97 4.63 0.82
CA GLY A 277 19.44 4.65 0.94
C GLY A 277 19.93 4.42 2.37
N GLU A 278 19.48 5.25 3.30
CA GLU A 278 19.98 5.27 4.68
C GLU A 278 19.55 4.06 5.51
N LYS A 279 18.33 3.56 5.30
CA LYS A 279 17.76 2.50 6.14
C LYS A 279 17.76 1.13 5.47
N LEU A 280 17.50 1.06 4.17
CA LEU A 280 17.43 -0.20 3.43
C LEU A 280 18.67 -0.48 2.58
N GLY A 281 19.60 0.48 2.46
CA GLY A 281 20.87 0.29 1.75
C GLY A 281 20.72 0.24 0.23
N LEU A 282 19.76 0.98 -0.34
CA LEU A 282 19.60 1.10 -1.79
C LEU A 282 20.79 1.86 -2.38
N GLU A 283 21.37 1.32 -3.41
CA GLU A 283 22.48 1.93 -4.15
C GLU A 283 22.02 3.24 -4.84
N SER A 284 22.93 4.23 -4.90
CA SER A 284 22.61 5.56 -5.41
C SER A 284 22.18 5.59 -6.88
N ASP A 285 22.67 4.68 -7.69
CA ASP A 285 22.34 4.50 -9.10
C ASP A 285 20.94 3.93 -9.33
N ARG A 286 20.30 3.42 -8.27
CA ARG A 286 18.91 2.93 -8.30
C ARG A 286 17.89 3.93 -7.80
N MET A 287 18.30 5.13 -7.42
CA MET A 287 17.41 6.17 -6.92
C MET A 287 16.74 6.94 -8.06
N LEU A 288 15.48 7.33 -7.83
CA LEU A 288 14.73 8.18 -8.79
C LEU A 288 15.15 9.64 -8.76
N CYS A 289 15.66 10.11 -7.63
CA CYS A 289 16.05 11.50 -7.42
C CYS A 289 16.98 11.63 -6.20
N LYS A 290 17.53 12.82 -6.00
CA LYS A 290 18.36 13.13 -4.84
C LYS A 290 17.57 12.91 -3.53
N PRO A 291 18.14 12.19 -2.55
CA PRO A 291 17.55 12.00 -1.23
C PRO A 291 17.29 13.31 -0.48
N ASP A 292 16.15 13.42 0.18
CA ASP A 292 15.79 14.53 1.07
C ASP A 292 15.78 14.06 2.51
N ALA A 293 16.86 14.33 3.23
CA ALA A 293 17.04 13.87 4.60
C ALA A 293 16.04 14.49 5.60
N TYR A 294 15.63 15.74 5.38
CA TYR A 294 14.66 16.40 6.27
C TYR A 294 13.29 15.70 6.18
N ARG A 295 12.78 15.56 4.96
CA ARG A 295 11.49 14.91 4.73
C ARG A 295 11.54 13.40 4.99
N GLY A 296 12.66 12.75 4.70
CA GLY A 296 12.85 11.32 4.95
C GLY A 296 12.79 10.95 6.43
N ARG A 297 13.50 11.70 7.29
CA ARG A 297 13.42 11.51 8.75
C ARG A 297 11.99 11.75 9.27
N TRP A 298 11.32 12.77 8.78
CA TRP A 298 9.94 13.03 9.19
C TRP A 298 8.97 11.94 8.71
N LEU A 299 9.09 11.49 7.45
CA LEU A 299 8.34 10.35 6.93
C LEU A 299 8.49 9.14 7.85
N LEU A 300 9.73 8.75 8.13
CA LEU A 300 10.04 7.58 8.95
C LEU A 300 9.49 7.70 10.38
N SER A 301 9.60 8.88 10.99
CA SER A 301 9.04 9.13 12.32
C SER A 301 7.52 8.93 12.36
N LYS A 302 6.81 9.28 11.28
CA LYS A 302 5.36 9.07 11.17
C LYS A 302 4.99 7.61 10.93
N VAL A 303 5.78 6.89 10.18
CA VAL A 303 5.61 5.45 9.95
C VAL A 303 5.65 4.69 11.28
N PHE A 304 6.66 4.95 12.11
CA PHE A 304 6.79 4.27 13.40
C PHE A 304 5.74 4.72 14.44
N ALA A 305 5.27 5.98 14.37
CA ALA A 305 4.26 6.47 15.29
C ALA A 305 2.85 5.94 15.01
N GLY A 306 2.53 5.61 13.75
CA GLY A 306 1.18 5.21 13.34
C GLY A 306 0.99 3.72 13.07
N GLY A 307 2.08 2.98 12.84
CA GLY A 307 1.99 1.61 12.35
C GLY A 307 1.37 1.54 10.95
N ASN A 308 1.01 0.34 10.51
CA ASN A 308 0.40 0.14 9.20
C ASN A 308 -0.98 0.84 9.13
N PHE A 309 -1.15 1.74 8.17
CA PHE A 309 -2.36 2.56 7.97
C PHE A 309 -2.83 3.36 9.20
N GLY A 310 -1.92 3.70 10.12
CA GLY A 310 -2.27 4.49 11.31
C GLY A 310 -3.14 3.74 12.33
N LEU A 311 -3.26 2.42 12.24
CA LEU A 311 -4.10 1.59 13.11
C LEU A 311 -3.67 1.63 14.58
N TYR A 312 -2.42 1.95 14.83
CA TYR A 312 -1.83 2.02 16.18
C TYR A 312 -1.65 3.45 16.70
N ALA A 313 -2.13 4.45 15.93
CA ALA A 313 -2.13 5.82 16.39
C ALA A 313 -3.14 6.01 17.53
N GLU A 314 -2.76 6.75 18.59
CA GLU A 314 -3.68 7.09 19.68
C GLU A 314 -4.90 7.84 19.12
N GLU A 315 -6.10 7.27 19.32
CA GLU A 315 -7.35 7.92 18.93
C GLU A 315 -7.72 9.02 19.93
N GLU A 316 -7.81 10.24 19.45
CA GLU A 316 -8.39 11.35 20.19
C GLU A 316 -9.86 11.08 20.56
N ARG A 317 -10.22 11.17 21.84
CA ARG A 317 -11.61 11.00 22.28
C ARG A 317 -12.45 12.21 21.90
N GLY A 318 -13.57 11.98 21.18
CA GLY A 318 -14.56 12.98 20.78
C GLY A 318 -14.42 13.46 19.34
N LEU A 319 -15.57 13.61 18.66
CA LEU A 319 -15.69 13.95 17.24
C LEU A 319 -15.01 15.29 16.89
N VAL A 320 -15.17 16.31 17.73
CA VAL A 320 -14.61 17.65 17.50
C VAL A 320 -13.07 17.61 17.60
N ARG A 321 -12.53 16.95 18.64
CA ARG A 321 -11.07 16.79 18.80
C ARG A 321 -10.47 16.02 17.63
N ARG A 322 -11.07 14.90 17.22
CA ARG A 322 -10.65 14.13 16.04
C ARG A 322 -10.63 14.99 14.77
N TRP A 323 -11.66 15.83 14.59
CA TRP A 323 -11.74 16.74 13.45
C TRP A 323 -10.57 17.75 13.44
N PHE A 324 -10.31 18.41 14.58
CA PHE A 324 -9.20 19.36 14.70
C PHE A 324 -7.83 18.67 14.56
N ALA A 325 -7.63 17.51 15.19
CA ALA A 325 -6.38 16.75 15.09
C ALA A 325 -6.08 16.34 13.65
N ARG A 326 -7.11 15.87 12.90
CA ARG A 326 -6.97 15.53 11.48
C ARG A 326 -6.59 16.75 10.63
N ARG A 327 -7.20 17.92 10.87
CA ARG A 327 -6.85 19.17 10.17
C ARG A 327 -5.45 19.66 10.49
N TRP A 328 -5.09 19.62 11.76
CA TRP A 328 -3.75 20.00 12.19
C TRP A 328 -2.68 19.08 11.60
N ARG A 329 -2.93 17.78 11.59
CA ARG A 329 -2.05 16.80 10.94
C ARG A 329 -1.85 17.13 9.46
N LEU A 330 -2.93 17.41 8.74
CA LEU A 330 -2.89 17.76 7.33
C LEU A 330 -2.07 19.04 7.09
N LEU A 331 -2.28 20.11 7.87
CA LEU A 331 -1.53 21.35 7.75
C LEU A 331 -0.02 21.14 7.99
N ARG A 332 0.37 20.25 8.88
CA ARG A 332 1.77 19.88 9.06
C ARG A 332 2.39 19.25 7.82
N CYS A 333 1.59 18.68 6.91
CA CYS A 333 2.06 18.09 5.67
C CYS A 333 2.31 19.12 4.54
N LEU A 334 2.02 20.41 4.76
CA LEU A 334 2.30 21.48 3.78
C LEU A 334 3.73 21.45 3.19
N PRO A 335 4.81 21.23 3.98
CA PRO A 335 6.15 21.14 3.41
C PRO A 335 6.36 19.96 2.46
N PHE A 336 5.50 18.93 2.53
CA PHE A 336 5.57 17.73 1.70
C PHE A 336 4.83 17.89 0.36
N ALA A 337 3.57 18.30 0.44
CA ALA A 337 2.68 18.32 -0.71
C ALA A 337 1.68 19.48 -0.60
N PRO A 338 2.12 20.74 -0.77
CA PRO A 338 1.26 21.92 -0.53
C PRO A 338 0.00 21.92 -1.42
N ALA A 339 0.12 21.53 -2.68
CA ALA A 339 -1.02 21.42 -3.59
C ALA A 339 -2.02 20.35 -3.12
N GLU A 340 -1.56 19.15 -2.73
CA GLU A 340 -2.42 18.09 -2.22
C GLU A 340 -3.12 18.50 -0.93
N VAL A 341 -2.41 19.15 0.00
CA VAL A 341 -3.00 19.66 1.25
C VAL A 341 -4.11 20.67 0.96
N PHE A 342 -3.88 21.60 0.02
CA PHE A 342 -4.90 22.54 -0.41
C PHE A 342 -6.13 21.82 -1.01
N TRP A 343 -5.90 20.94 -1.98
CA TRP A 343 -6.98 20.21 -2.65
C TRP A 343 -7.69 19.21 -1.74
N THR A 344 -7.03 18.65 -0.72
CA THR A 344 -7.70 17.87 0.34
C THR A 344 -8.75 18.74 1.08
N GLY A 345 -8.42 20.01 1.32
CA GLY A 345 -9.37 20.96 1.89
C GLY A 345 -10.58 21.21 0.99
N VAL A 346 -10.33 21.40 -0.31
CA VAL A 346 -11.36 21.59 -1.33
C VAL A 346 -12.24 20.35 -1.47
N ASP A 347 -11.64 19.17 -1.61
CA ASP A 347 -12.36 17.91 -1.73
C ASP A 347 -13.26 17.64 -0.52
N PHE A 348 -12.75 17.90 0.68
CA PHE A 348 -13.57 17.84 1.89
C PHE A 348 -14.79 18.76 1.81
N ALA A 349 -14.64 20.02 1.42
CA ALA A 349 -15.75 20.95 1.30
C ALA A 349 -16.77 20.48 0.24
N VAL A 350 -16.29 20.02 -0.90
CA VAL A 350 -17.12 19.47 -1.99
C VAL A 350 -17.83 18.19 -1.54
N SER A 351 -17.16 17.30 -0.82
CA SER A 351 -17.73 16.04 -0.32
C SER A 351 -18.86 16.30 0.68
N GLN A 352 -18.73 17.32 1.56
CA GLN A 352 -19.82 17.73 2.45
C GLN A 352 -21.07 18.13 1.67
N VAL A 353 -20.91 18.96 0.62
CA VAL A 353 -22.03 19.38 -0.23
C VAL A 353 -22.65 18.18 -0.98
N ARG A 354 -21.81 17.32 -1.59
CA ARG A 354 -22.27 16.12 -2.31
C ARG A 354 -22.97 15.10 -1.41
N SER A 355 -22.63 15.04 -0.13
CA SER A 355 -23.25 14.11 0.82
C SER A 355 -24.63 14.55 1.29
N ILE A 356 -25.05 15.82 1.09
CA ILE A 356 -26.35 16.33 1.52
C ILE A 356 -27.52 15.52 0.97
N PRO A 357 -27.64 15.23 -0.35
CA PRO A 357 -28.74 14.44 -0.88
C PRO A 357 -28.78 13.02 -0.32
N ILE A 358 -27.58 12.42 -0.10
CA ILE A 358 -27.45 11.06 0.47
C ILE A 358 -27.94 11.06 1.92
N ARG A 359 -27.52 12.03 2.72
CA ARG A 359 -27.97 12.18 4.13
C ARG A 359 -29.48 12.39 4.22
N ILE A 360 -30.05 13.18 3.31
CA ILE A 360 -31.51 13.38 3.23
C ILE A 360 -32.22 12.06 2.88
N LYS A 361 -31.69 11.30 1.90
CA LYS A 361 -32.27 10.01 1.50
C LYS A 361 -32.17 8.98 2.63
N LEU A 362 -31.05 8.86 3.32
CA LEU A 362 -30.88 7.95 4.46
C LEU A 362 -31.78 8.32 5.63
N ARG A 363 -31.97 9.62 5.91
CA ARG A 363 -32.89 10.08 6.95
C ARG A 363 -34.33 9.74 6.61
N LYS A 364 -34.75 9.83 5.34
CA LYS A 364 -36.11 9.40 4.90
C LYS A 364 -36.28 7.89 5.07
N LEU A 365 -35.32 7.07 4.64
CA LEU A 365 -35.37 5.61 4.80
C LEU A 365 -35.44 5.18 6.29
N SER A 366 -34.78 5.88 7.19
CA SER A 366 -34.84 5.61 8.63
C SER A 366 -36.18 6.05 9.27
N LEU A 367 -36.91 6.97 8.65
CA LEU A 367 -38.23 7.41 9.09
C LEU A 367 -39.39 6.59 8.50
N GLU A 368 -39.16 5.93 7.35
CA GLU A 368 -40.11 5.01 6.72
C GLU A 368 -40.02 3.59 7.26
N GLY A 369 -38.94 3.28 8.03
CA GLY A 369 -38.74 1.98 8.71
C GLY A 369 -39.12 1.97 10.19
N LEU A 370 -39.74 3.05 10.72
CA LEU A 370 -40.37 3.17 12.02
C LEU A 370 -41.89 3.17 11.86
#